data_5ab19971c789beb6c3b1f83647728b4c
#
_entry.id   5ab19971c789beb6c3b1f83647728b4c
#
_cell.length_a   1.000
_cell.length_b   1.000
_cell.length_c   1.000
_cell.angle_alpha   90.00
_cell.angle_beta   90.00
_cell.angle_gamma   90.00
#
_symmetry.space_group_name_H-M   'P 1'
#
loop_
_entity.id
_entity.type
_entity.pdbx_description
1 polymer ?
#
loop_
_entity_poly.entity_id
_entity_poly.type
_entity_poly.pdbx_seq_one_letter_code
_entity_poly.pdbx_strand_id
1 'polypeptide(L)'
;MSEINFDGLIGPTHNYSGLSEGNNASKKNYSSPSNPKNAALQGIKKAETLIACGLKQGFFLPHERPFIPGLKKLGFKGTDAEILSSAFNHSQVLLSNFSSASSMWAANAATISPSSDTQDDKVHLTPANLNTMFHRSIETEFTYQQCKIIFPKKYFEIHKPAFTISGYGDEGAANHLRISKSHNEKGFEIFVYGDSGFKNDKTSVKRQALEVSRSIAFNHKLDMENTFFLQQNHQAIEEGSFHNDIVSLSNENVLIAHEKAFQNKDDLNKMLNILESKIDNFQYIEISNSEIPLKDIISSYLLNSQLITNSNNEMQLILPEEVKQYENCMSWLDKLKQISDAVSYTHLRAHETI
;
A
#
# COMPACT_ATOMS: atom_id res chain seq x y z
N MET A 1 -20.55 7.55 -6.04
CA MET A 1 -19.12 7.91 -6.27
C MET A 1 -18.51 6.73 -7.01
N SER A 2 -17.69 6.91 -8.00
CA SER A 2 -17.03 5.79 -8.68
C SER A 2 -15.65 5.56 -8.05
N GLU A 3 -15.20 4.34 -8.07
CA GLU A 3 -13.82 3.98 -7.70
C GLU A 3 -12.83 4.64 -8.67
N ILE A 4 -11.72 5.12 -8.14
CA ILE A 4 -10.63 5.73 -8.92
C ILE A 4 -9.34 5.04 -8.51
N ASN A 5 -8.68 4.40 -9.46
CA ASN A 5 -7.35 3.87 -9.23
C ASN A 5 -6.28 4.95 -9.40
N PHE A 6 -5.26 4.94 -8.55
CA PHE A 6 -4.07 5.78 -8.70
C PHE A 6 -2.82 4.92 -8.77
N ASP A 7 -1.99 5.17 -9.76
CA ASP A 7 -0.66 4.56 -9.88
C ASP A 7 0.42 5.65 -9.89
N GLY A 8 1.62 5.32 -9.45
CA GLY A 8 2.79 6.16 -9.60
C GLY A 8 3.45 5.93 -10.95
N LEU A 9 3.84 6.99 -11.61
CA LEU A 9 4.69 6.91 -12.80
C LEU A 9 6.17 6.93 -12.41
N ILE A 10 7.00 6.31 -13.22
CA ILE A 10 8.45 6.34 -13.09
C ILE A 10 9.09 7.09 -14.26
N GLY A 11 10.19 7.77 -13.99
CA GLY A 11 11.02 8.40 -15.00
C GLY A 11 12.18 7.50 -15.46
N PRO A 12 12.90 7.88 -16.51
CA PRO A 12 13.96 7.07 -17.13
C PRO A 12 15.19 6.88 -16.24
N THR A 13 15.33 7.67 -15.20
CA THR A 13 16.49 7.68 -14.28
C THR A 13 16.19 7.06 -12.92
N HIS A 14 15.04 6.40 -12.78
CA HIS A 14 14.67 5.66 -11.57
C HIS A 14 15.39 4.32 -11.49
N ASN A 15 15.64 3.86 -10.26
CA ASN A 15 16.40 2.66 -9.97
C ASN A 15 15.62 1.72 -9.03
N TYR A 16 15.56 0.44 -9.40
CA TYR A 16 14.94 -0.65 -8.66
C TYR A 16 15.94 -1.50 -7.86
N SER A 17 16.99 -0.93 -7.34
CA SER A 17 18.17 -1.62 -6.81
C SER A 17 17.96 -2.48 -5.56
N GLY A 18 16.74 -2.84 -5.21
CA GLY A 18 16.49 -3.79 -4.13
C GLY A 18 16.85 -3.27 -2.75
N LEU A 19 16.47 -2.03 -2.43
CA LEU A 19 16.91 -1.30 -1.23
C LEU A 19 16.10 -1.63 0.03
N SER A 20 14.97 -2.32 -0.09
CA SER A 20 14.06 -2.56 1.04
C SER A 20 14.44 -3.79 1.83
N GLU A 21 14.97 -3.61 3.02
CA GLU A 21 15.16 -4.67 3.99
C GLU A 21 13.81 -5.26 4.44
N GLY A 22 13.75 -6.59 4.60
CA GLY A 22 12.51 -7.30 4.97
C GLY A 22 11.58 -7.61 3.80
N ASN A 23 11.80 -7.04 2.60
CA ASN A 23 11.07 -7.35 1.38
C ASN A 23 11.80 -8.41 0.56
N ASN A 24 11.19 -9.61 0.41
CA ASN A 24 11.81 -10.74 -0.29
C ASN A 24 12.00 -10.46 -1.79
N ALA A 25 11.05 -9.80 -2.45
CA ALA A 25 11.16 -9.43 -3.86
C ALA A 25 12.29 -8.40 -4.07
N SER A 26 12.38 -7.40 -3.19
CA SER A 26 13.46 -6.42 -3.20
C SER A 26 14.83 -7.08 -3.04
N LYS A 27 14.96 -8.04 -2.10
CA LYS A 27 16.22 -8.77 -1.88
C LYS A 27 16.64 -9.60 -3.10
N LYS A 28 15.70 -10.26 -3.78
CA LYS A 28 15.99 -11.08 -4.99
C LYS A 28 16.54 -10.22 -6.13
N ASN A 29 16.14 -8.96 -6.21
CA ASN A 29 16.54 -8.02 -7.25
C ASN A 29 17.70 -7.10 -6.83
N TYR A 30 18.35 -7.37 -5.69
CA TYR A 30 19.50 -6.60 -5.25
C TYR A 30 20.63 -6.63 -6.30
N SER A 31 21.14 -5.47 -6.65
CA SER A 31 22.18 -5.27 -7.68
C SER A 31 21.80 -5.69 -9.11
N SER A 32 20.53 -5.99 -9.39
CA SER A 32 20.09 -6.26 -10.75
C SER A 32 19.98 -4.95 -11.56
N PRO A 33 20.26 -4.98 -12.88
CA PRO A 33 20.05 -3.81 -13.73
C PRO A 33 18.58 -3.41 -13.79
N SER A 34 18.28 -2.15 -13.59
CA SER A 34 16.93 -1.62 -13.69
C SER A 34 16.53 -1.36 -15.14
N ASN A 35 15.26 -1.59 -15.47
CA ASN A 35 14.69 -1.27 -16.78
C ASN A 35 13.44 -0.37 -16.62
N PRO A 36 13.62 0.94 -16.34
CA PRO A 36 12.51 1.86 -16.09
C PRO A 36 11.51 1.93 -17.24
N LYS A 37 11.98 1.83 -18.49
CA LYS A 37 11.10 1.85 -19.66
C LYS A 37 10.12 0.68 -19.65
N ASN A 38 10.59 -0.55 -19.45
CA ASN A 38 9.71 -1.71 -19.41
C ASN A 38 8.75 -1.66 -18.22
N ALA A 39 9.21 -1.23 -17.06
CA ALA A 39 8.37 -1.05 -15.89
C ALA A 39 7.26 0.00 -16.13
N ALA A 40 7.59 1.12 -16.77
CA ALA A 40 6.59 2.13 -17.17
C ALA A 40 5.55 1.57 -18.15
N LEU A 41 5.98 0.81 -19.15
CA LEU A 41 5.07 0.17 -20.12
C LEU A 41 4.13 -0.84 -19.44
N GLN A 42 4.61 -1.62 -18.50
CA GLN A 42 3.76 -2.53 -17.73
C GLN A 42 2.76 -1.79 -16.86
N GLY A 43 3.15 -0.68 -16.20
CA GLY A 43 2.26 0.16 -15.43
C GLY A 43 1.15 0.76 -16.27
N ILE A 44 1.48 1.25 -17.45
CA ILE A 44 0.48 1.77 -18.41
C ILE A 44 -0.48 0.65 -18.83
N LYS A 45 0.02 -0.56 -19.10
CA LYS A 45 -0.83 -1.70 -19.47
C LYS A 45 -1.77 -2.13 -18.34
N LYS A 46 -1.30 -2.11 -17.08
CA LYS A 46 -2.16 -2.31 -15.92
C LYS A 46 -3.29 -1.27 -15.89
N ALA A 47 -2.94 0.01 -16.05
CA ALA A 47 -3.89 1.10 -16.07
C ALA A 47 -4.93 0.95 -17.20
N GLU A 48 -4.51 0.56 -18.41
CA GLU A 48 -5.43 0.25 -19.53
C GLU A 48 -6.42 -0.86 -19.15
N THR A 49 -5.95 -1.91 -18.49
CA THR A 49 -6.83 -2.99 -18.02
C THR A 49 -7.86 -2.50 -17.01
N LEU A 50 -7.46 -1.69 -16.04
CA LEU A 50 -8.36 -1.14 -15.03
C LEU A 50 -9.38 -0.18 -15.64
N ILE A 51 -8.98 0.63 -16.63
CA ILE A 51 -9.90 1.46 -17.41
C ILE A 51 -10.91 0.59 -18.17
N ALA A 52 -10.47 -0.53 -18.77
CA ALA A 52 -11.35 -1.46 -19.47
C ALA A 52 -12.34 -2.15 -18.50
N CYS A 53 -11.99 -2.32 -17.23
CA CYS A 53 -12.91 -2.77 -16.17
C CYS A 53 -13.88 -1.67 -15.71
N GLY A 54 -13.76 -0.45 -16.22
CA GLY A 54 -14.65 0.67 -15.91
C GLY A 54 -14.17 1.63 -14.81
N LEU A 55 -12.97 1.44 -14.29
CA LEU A 55 -12.40 2.34 -13.30
C LEU A 55 -11.90 3.65 -13.95
N LYS A 56 -11.95 4.71 -13.19
CA LYS A 56 -11.21 5.92 -13.52
C LYS A 56 -9.76 5.76 -13.10
N GLN A 57 -8.83 6.27 -13.90
CA GLN A 57 -7.41 6.18 -13.66
C GLN A 57 -6.80 7.56 -13.43
N GLY A 58 -6.11 7.71 -12.29
CA GLY A 58 -5.24 8.83 -11.97
C GLY A 58 -3.77 8.39 -11.93
N PHE A 59 -2.86 9.36 -12.07
CA PHE A 59 -1.44 9.12 -11.96
C PHE A 59 -0.77 10.19 -11.08
N PHE A 60 0.09 9.73 -10.18
CA PHE A 60 1.10 10.58 -9.57
C PHE A 60 2.27 10.76 -10.54
N LEU A 61 2.74 11.99 -10.67
CA LEU A 61 3.87 12.29 -11.52
C LEU A 61 5.17 11.69 -10.97
N PRO A 62 6.15 11.33 -11.82
CA PRO A 62 7.42 10.82 -11.38
C PRO A 62 8.13 11.81 -10.45
N HIS A 63 8.68 11.31 -9.37
CA HIS A 63 9.59 12.08 -8.55
C HIS A 63 10.87 12.38 -9.34
N GLU A 64 11.50 13.53 -9.08
CA GLU A 64 12.82 13.82 -9.65
C GLU A 64 13.86 12.84 -9.08
N ARG A 65 14.49 12.07 -9.97
CA ARG A 65 15.54 11.11 -9.62
C ARG A 65 16.68 11.16 -10.62
N PRO A 66 17.94 11.08 -10.19
CA PRO A 66 18.39 11.13 -8.80
C PRO A 66 17.98 12.44 -8.10
N PHE A 67 17.69 12.37 -6.80
CA PHE A 67 17.27 13.54 -6.03
C PHE A 67 18.46 14.44 -5.69
N ILE A 68 18.84 15.29 -6.64
CA ILE A 68 20.00 16.23 -6.56
C ILE A 68 19.92 17.17 -5.35
N PRO A 69 18.76 17.79 -5.02
CA PRO A 69 18.67 18.66 -3.84
C PRO A 69 19.06 17.95 -2.54
N GLY A 70 18.75 16.65 -2.43
CA GLY A 70 19.14 15.84 -1.28
C GLY A 70 20.65 15.59 -1.25
N LEU A 71 21.28 15.28 -2.37
CA LEU A 71 22.74 15.14 -2.45
C LEU A 71 23.45 16.46 -2.09
N LYS A 72 22.95 17.61 -2.54
CA LYS A 72 23.47 18.93 -2.16
C LYS A 72 23.39 19.18 -0.64
N LYS A 73 22.31 18.72 0.03
CA LYS A 73 22.18 18.77 1.50
C LYS A 73 23.24 17.94 2.22
N LEU A 74 23.72 16.86 1.61
CA LEU A 74 24.80 16.03 2.14
C LEU A 74 26.21 16.63 1.89
N GLY A 75 26.29 17.77 1.23
CA GLY A 75 27.56 18.50 1.02
C GLY A 75 28.20 18.28 -0.34
N PHE A 76 27.59 17.49 -1.25
CA PHE A 76 28.09 17.42 -2.63
C PHE A 76 27.88 18.72 -3.36
N LYS A 77 28.89 19.16 -4.14
CA LYS A 77 28.95 20.49 -4.79
C LYS A 77 29.31 20.34 -6.27
N GLY A 78 28.95 21.35 -7.05
CA GLY A 78 29.26 21.46 -8.47
C GLY A 78 28.01 21.39 -9.34
N THR A 79 28.21 21.11 -10.61
CA THR A 79 27.16 20.79 -11.56
C THR A 79 26.48 19.45 -11.20
N ASP A 80 25.32 19.21 -11.71
CA ASP A 80 24.60 17.95 -11.41
C ASP A 80 25.40 16.71 -11.84
N ALA A 81 26.14 16.78 -12.95
CA ALA A 81 27.02 15.69 -13.39
C ALA A 81 28.18 15.45 -12.40
N GLU A 82 28.81 16.52 -11.89
CA GLU A 82 29.89 16.41 -10.89
C GLU A 82 29.37 15.86 -9.55
N ILE A 83 28.17 16.28 -9.13
CA ILE A 83 27.50 15.78 -7.92
C ILE A 83 27.24 14.29 -8.06
N LEU A 84 26.65 13.83 -9.18
CA LEU A 84 26.37 12.42 -9.43
C LEU A 84 27.64 11.58 -9.48
N SER A 85 28.66 12.03 -10.19
CA SER A 85 29.96 11.35 -10.25
C SER A 85 30.61 11.26 -8.85
N SER A 86 30.59 12.34 -8.09
CA SER A 86 31.14 12.36 -6.73
C SER A 86 30.35 11.46 -5.78
N ALA A 87 29.02 11.45 -5.85
CA ALA A 87 28.17 10.59 -5.05
C ALA A 87 28.39 9.11 -5.40
N PHE A 88 28.51 8.77 -6.68
CA PHE A 88 28.81 7.42 -7.15
C PHE A 88 30.16 6.92 -6.62
N ASN A 89 31.21 7.73 -6.76
CA ASN A 89 32.54 7.40 -6.28
C ASN A 89 32.62 7.30 -4.75
N HIS A 90 31.80 8.09 -4.05
CA HIS A 90 31.72 8.02 -2.58
C HIS A 90 30.99 6.75 -2.12
N SER A 91 29.82 6.47 -2.69
CA SER A 91 29.00 5.29 -2.37
C SER A 91 27.93 5.04 -3.43
N GLN A 92 28.03 3.93 -4.13
CA GLN A 92 27.01 3.49 -5.09
C GLN A 92 25.66 3.26 -4.42
N VAL A 93 25.64 2.71 -3.18
CA VAL A 93 24.43 2.50 -2.39
C VAL A 93 23.76 3.83 -2.06
N LEU A 94 24.54 4.87 -1.73
CA LEU A 94 24.01 6.20 -1.51
C LEU A 94 23.29 6.72 -2.76
N LEU A 95 23.95 6.68 -3.91
CA LEU A 95 23.35 7.13 -5.16
C LEU A 95 22.10 6.33 -5.53
N SER A 96 22.11 5.00 -5.30
CA SER A 96 20.96 4.14 -5.50
C SER A 96 19.75 4.56 -4.64
N ASN A 97 19.98 4.92 -3.37
CA ASN A 97 18.93 5.44 -2.49
C ASN A 97 18.31 6.75 -3.05
N PHE A 98 19.14 7.66 -3.55
CA PHE A 98 18.66 8.91 -4.15
C PHE A 98 18.04 8.74 -5.54
N SER A 99 18.13 7.56 -6.13
CA SER A 99 17.58 7.21 -7.44
C SER A 99 16.38 6.27 -7.36
N SER A 100 15.93 5.93 -6.16
CA SER A 100 14.90 4.91 -5.91
C SER A 100 13.60 5.16 -6.69
N ALA A 101 13.03 4.07 -7.23
CA ALA A 101 11.74 4.04 -7.91
C ALA A 101 10.55 3.82 -6.97
N SER A 102 10.76 3.75 -5.65
CA SER A 102 9.73 3.33 -4.68
C SER A 102 8.46 4.20 -4.67
N SER A 103 8.53 5.45 -5.12
CA SER A 103 7.37 6.35 -5.26
C SER A 103 6.31 5.89 -6.27
N MET A 104 6.61 4.86 -7.09
CA MET A 104 5.62 4.29 -8.01
C MET A 104 4.51 3.52 -7.28
N TRP A 105 4.77 2.99 -6.09
CA TRP A 105 3.77 2.25 -5.31
C TRP A 105 2.79 3.18 -4.59
N ALA A 106 1.68 3.49 -5.26
CA ALA A 106 0.70 4.45 -4.77
C ALA A 106 0.04 4.04 -3.44
N ALA A 107 -0.01 2.74 -3.11
CA ALA A 107 -0.46 2.24 -1.80
C ALA A 107 0.34 2.83 -0.62
N ASN A 108 1.57 3.26 -0.86
CA ASN A 108 2.40 3.92 0.15
C ASN A 108 2.41 5.45 0.03
N ALA A 109 1.67 6.04 -0.90
CA ALA A 109 1.67 7.49 -1.08
C ALA A 109 0.95 8.22 0.06
N ALA A 110 -0.24 7.76 0.43
CA ALA A 110 -1.07 8.41 1.44
C ALA A 110 -2.11 7.45 2.02
N THR A 111 -2.57 7.73 3.23
CA THR A 111 -3.84 7.20 3.76
C THR A 111 -4.97 8.10 3.29
N ILE A 112 -6.08 7.51 2.83
CA ILE A 112 -7.23 8.22 2.28
C ILE A 112 -8.49 7.78 3.00
N SER A 113 -9.30 8.75 3.44
CA SER A 113 -10.66 8.51 3.96
C SER A 113 -11.68 9.22 3.08
N PRO A 114 -12.69 8.52 2.56
CA PRO A 114 -13.68 9.12 1.67
C PRO A 114 -14.63 10.08 2.42
N SER A 115 -15.24 10.99 1.68
CA SER A 115 -16.13 12.02 2.24
C SER A 115 -17.37 11.47 2.97
N SER A 116 -17.79 10.24 2.66
CA SER A 116 -18.88 9.56 3.37
C SER A 116 -18.54 9.19 4.82
N ASP A 117 -17.26 9.08 5.14
CA ASP A 117 -16.78 8.60 6.45
C ASP A 117 -16.29 9.74 7.36
N THR A 118 -16.09 10.92 6.80
CA THR A 118 -15.56 12.10 7.48
C THR A 118 -16.69 13.04 7.95
N GLN A 119 -16.49 13.75 9.06
CA GLN A 119 -17.52 14.63 9.64
C GLN A 119 -17.77 15.94 8.86
N ASP A 120 -16.91 16.28 7.90
CA ASP A 120 -17.00 17.52 7.10
C ASP A 120 -17.27 17.27 5.62
N ASP A 121 -17.67 16.06 5.26
CA ASP A 121 -18.03 15.64 3.91
C ASP A 121 -16.92 15.86 2.86
N LYS A 122 -15.65 15.91 3.29
CA LYS A 122 -14.49 16.00 2.42
C LYS A 122 -13.72 14.68 2.37
N VAL A 123 -13.04 14.43 1.28
CA VAL A 123 -12.02 13.38 1.19
C VAL A 123 -10.77 13.87 1.91
N HIS A 124 -10.31 13.13 2.90
CA HIS A 124 -9.08 13.46 3.62
C HIS A 124 -7.92 12.60 3.12
N LEU A 125 -6.75 13.22 2.95
CA LEU A 125 -5.51 12.54 2.60
C LEU A 125 -4.39 12.94 3.56
N THR A 126 -3.69 11.96 4.08
CA THR A 126 -2.43 12.16 4.81
C THR A 126 -1.31 11.42 4.08
N PRO A 127 -0.38 12.13 3.41
CA PRO A 127 0.79 11.50 2.81
C PRO A 127 1.65 10.80 3.86
N ALA A 128 2.08 9.57 3.56
CA ALA A 128 2.86 8.76 4.48
C ALA A 128 4.25 9.35 4.72
N ASN A 129 4.77 9.25 5.95
CA ASN A 129 6.10 9.75 6.27
C ASN A 129 7.23 8.81 5.84
N LEU A 130 6.95 7.52 5.65
CA LEU A 130 7.85 6.48 5.14
C LEU A 130 9.22 6.45 5.85
N ASN A 131 9.25 6.83 7.12
CA ASN A 131 10.49 7.13 7.85
C ASN A 131 11.31 5.90 8.24
N THR A 132 10.80 4.70 7.98
CA THR A 132 11.49 3.45 8.29
C THR A 132 12.61 3.10 7.30
N MET A 133 12.60 3.69 6.11
CA MET A 133 13.56 3.46 5.03
C MET A 133 14.02 4.78 4.42
N PHE A 134 15.34 5.01 4.37
CA PHE A 134 15.89 6.27 3.87
C PHE A 134 15.43 6.62 2.45
N HIS A 135 15.55 5.68 1.50
CA HIS A 135 15.17 5.90 0.10
C HIS A 135 13.70 6.23 -0.11
N ARG A 136 12.84 5.89 0.87
CA ARG A 136 11.41 6.17 0.84
C ARG A 136 11.07 7.47 1.58
N SER A 137 11.74 7.76 2.68
CA SER A 137 11.49 8.98 3.47
C SER A 137 11.70 10.28 2.68
N ILE A 138 12.51 10.24 1.62
CA ILE A 138 12.74 11.39 0.73
C ILE A 138 11.59 11.67 -0.24
N GLU A 139 10.55 10.83 -0.27
CA GLU A 139 9.39 10.97 -1.16
C GLU A 139 8.31 11.86 -0.57
N THR A 140 8.20 11.87 0.74
CA THR A 140 7.08 12.41 1.51
C THR A 140 6.71 13.85 1.15
N GLU A 141 7.71 14.74 1.11
CA GLU A 141 7.44 16.15 0.82
C GLU A 141 6.95 16.37 -0.63
N PHE A 142 7.52 15.65 -1.60
CA PHE A 142 7.09 15.76 -2.99
C PHE A 142 5.66 15.23 -3.15
N THR A 143 5.35 14.07 -2.54
CA THR A 143 3.98 13.51 -2.52
C THR A 143 2.99 14.49 -1.90
N TYR A 144 3.35 15.12 -0.78
CA TYR A 144 2.50 16.14 -0.14
C TYR A 144 2.21 17.32 -1.09
N GLN A 145 3.22 17.83 -1.77
CA GLN A 145 3.04 18.94 -2.71
C GLN A 145 2.22 18.51 -3.94
N GLN A 146 2.43 17.31 -4.47
CA GLN A 146 1.61 16.77 -5.56
C GLN A 146 0.13 16.68 -5.14
N CYS A 147 -0.17 16.10 -3.98
CA CYS A 147 -1.53 15.99 -3.49
C CYS A 147 -2.21 17.37 -3.38
N LYS A 148 -1.51 18.38 -2.90
CA LYS A 148 -2.05 19.76 -2.83
C LYS A 148 -2.36 20.38 -4.19
N ILE A 149 -1.64 19.98 -5.23
CA ILE A 149 -1.86 20.47 -6.60
C ILE A 149 -2.99 19.70 -7.28
N ILE A 150 -2.99 18.37 -7.13
CA ILE A 150 -3.92 17.46 -7.81
C ILE A 150 -5.33 17.57 -7.22
N PHE A 151 -5.45 17.67 -5.88
CA PHE A 151 -6.72 17.58 -5.18
C PHE A 151 -7.22 18.95 -4.71
N PRO A 152 -8.33 19.47 -5.27
CA PRO A 152 -8.82 20.81 -4.95
C PRO A 152 -9.41 20.88 -3.54
N LYS A 153 -9.03 21.91 -2.77
CA LYS A 153 -9.45 22.13 -1.37
C LYS A 153 -10.97 22.14 -1.15
N LYS A 154 -11.74 22.41 -2.17
CA LYS A 154 -13.21 22.42 -2.08
C LYS A 154 -13.75 21.06 -1.65
N TYR A 155 -13.11 19.96 -2.10
CA TYR A 155 -13.57 18.59 -1.91
C TYR A 155 -12.59 17.74 -1.10
N PHE A 156 -11.36 18.22 -0.94
CA PHE A 156 -10.28 17.48 -0.31
C PHE A 156 -9.61 18.28 0.80
N GLU A 157 -9.22 17.58 1.86
CA GLU A 157 -8.35 18.11 2.90
C GLU A 157 -7.04 17.35 2.91
N ILE A 158 -5.94 18.04 2.60
CA ILE A 158 -4.60 17.44 2.53
C ILE A 158 -3.85 17.77 3.80
N HIS A 159 -3.64 16.77 4.65
CA HIS A 159 -2.93 16.91 5.91
C HIS A 159 -1.41 16.86 5.70
N LYS A 160 -0.69 17.48 6.62
CA LYS A 160 0.77 17.29 6.67
C LYS A 160 1.09 15.86 7.07
N PRO A 161 2.19 15.28 6.52
CA PRO A 161 2.68 13.99 6.99
C PRO A 161 2.92 13.99 8.50
N ALA A 162 2.83 12.81 9.11
CA ALA A 162 3.15 12.62 10.52
C ALA A 162 4.64 12.95 10.80
N PHE A 163 4.98 13.18 12.08
CA PHE A 163 6.35 13.47 12.50
C PHE A 163 7.33 12.38 12.05
N THR A 164 8.49 12.81 11.56
CA THR A 164 9.56 11.94 11.07
C THR A 164 10.52 11.59 12.21
N ILE A 165 10.06 10.82 13.17
CA ILE A 165 10.84 10.33 14.31
C ILE A 165 10.86 8.82 14.37
N SER A 166 11.86 8.22 15.00
CA SER A 166 11.96 6.77 15.20
C SER A 166 10.75 6.24 15.97
N GLY A 167 10.19 5.14 15.53
CA GLY A 167 9.01 4.51 16.14
C GLY A 167 7.68 5.21 15.82
N TYR A 168 7.66 6.19 14.93
CA TYR A 168 6.46 6.91 14.53
C TYR A 168 6.23 6.78 13.01
N GLY A 169 6.42 5.56 12.48
CA GLY A 169 6.32 5.25 11.05
C GLY A 169 4.89 5.21 10.57
N ASP A 170 4.70 5.73 9.35
CA ASP A 170 3.47 5.65 8.56
C ASP A 170 3.79 5.16 7.15
N GLU A 171 3.04 4.17 6.69
CA GLU A 171 3.22 3.49 5.41
C GLU A 171 2.02 3.70 4.46
N GLY A 172 1.10 4.58 4.82
CA GLY A 172 -0.05 4.93 4.01
C GLY A 172 -1.11 3.83 3.91
N ALA A 173 -1.81 3.78 2.77
CA ALA A 173 -2.94 2.88 2.55
C ALA A 173 -2.59 1.39 2.60
N ALA A 174 -1.32 1.00 2.48
CA ALA A 174 -0.88 -0.39 2.61
C ALA A 174 -1.22 -1.04 3.97
N ASN A 175 -1.54 -0.22 4.97
CA ASN A 175 -1.97 -0.66 6.31
C ASN A 175 -3.35 -0.11 6.68
N HIS A 176 -4.18 0.12 5.69
CA HIS A 176 -5.50 0.69 5.87
C HIS A 176 -6.52 -0.05 4.99
N LEU A 177 -7.62 -0.49 5.59
CA LEU A 177 -8.71 -1.17 4.93
C LEU A 177 -10.01 -0.39 5.19
N ARG A 178 -10.94 -0.49 4.27
CA ARG A 178 -12.27 0.09 4.42
C ARG A 178 -13.35 -0.94 4.08
N ILE A 179 -14.39 -1.03 4.92
CA ILE A 179 -15.55 -1.87 4.69
C ILE A 179 -16.81 -1.02 4.68
N SER A 180 -17.62 -1.16 3.65
CA SER A 180 -18.89 -0.44 3.49
C SER A 180 -19.86 -1.27 2.66
N LYS A 181 -21.14 -0.94 2.68
CA LYS A 181 -22.12 -1.60 1.81
C LYS A 181 -21.85 -1.27 0.33
N SER A 182 -21.38 -0.06 0.06
CA SER A 182 -20.96 0.41 -1.27
C SER A 182 -20.00 1.59 -1.12
N HIS A 183 -19.28 1.96 -2.19
CA HIS A 183 -18.37 3.11 -2.18
C HIS A 183 -19.04 4.45 -1.81
N ASN A 184 -20.35 4.56 -1.98
CA ASN A 184 -21.11 5.79 -1.72
C ASN A 184 -21.64 5.89 -0.29
N GLU A 185 -21.65 4.82 0.46
CA GLU A 185 -22.23 4.76 1.79
C GLU A 185 -21.17 4.90 2.86
N LYS A 186 -21.59 5.35 4.05
CA LYS A 186 -20.72 5.41 5.22
C LYS A 186 -20.15 4.04 5.52
N GLY A 187 -18.85 3.97 5.73
CA GLY A 187 -18.11 2.73 5.97
C GLY A 187 -17.47 2.69 7.35
N PHE A 188 -16.70 1.64 7.52
CA PHE A 188 -15.85 1.37 8.65
C PHE A 188 -14.41 1.41 8.19
N GLU A 189 -13.58 2.15 8.91
CA GLU A 189 -12.16 2.34 8.63
C GLU A 189 -11.34 1.44 9.55
N ILE A 190 -10.44 0.65 8.99
CA ILE A 190 -9.64 -0.33 9.72
C ILE A 190 -8.17 0.00 9.52
N PHE A 191 -7.54 0.51 10.57
CA PHE A 191 -6.10 0.77 10.59
C PHE A 191 -5.37 -0.44 11.15
N VAL A 192 -4.37 -0.92 10.42
CA VAL A 192 -3.55 -2.06 10.85
C VAL A 192 -2.16 -1.56 11.22
N TYR A 193 -1.75 -1.81 12.47
CA TYR A 193 -0.47 -1.34 12.99
C TYR A 193 0.44 -2.50 13.38
N GLY A 194 1.74 -2.30 13.24
CA GLY A 194 2.74 -3.30 13.66
C GLY A 194 3.01 -3.24 15.16
N ASP A 195 3.19 -2.03 15.71
CA ASP A 195 3.51 -1.83 17.13
C ASP A 195 3.06 -0.45 17.64
N SER A 196 3.11 -0.27 18.95
CA SER A 196 3.05 1.05 19.58
C SER A 196 4.41 1.74 19.46
N GLY A 197 4.43 2.95 18.88
CA GLY A 197 5.65 3.71 18.65
C GLY A 197 6.40 4.12 19.93
N PHE A 198 5.74 4.05 21.09
CA PHE A 198 6.32 4.41 22.38
C PHE A 198 6.85 3.21 23.17
N LYS A 199 6.76 1.99 22.65
CA LYS A 199 7.37 0.80 23.23
C LYS A 199 8.79 0.61 22.72
N ASN A 200 9.73 0.32 23.62
CA ASN A 200 11.15 0.10 23.31
C ASN A 200 11.46 -1.31 22.79
N ASP A 201 10.51 -2.01 22.20
CA ASP A 201 10.77 -3.32 21.59
C ASP A 201 11.42 -3.15 20.22
N LYS A 202 12.73 -3.39 20.15
CA LYS A 202 13.56 -3.16 18.95
C LYS A 202 13.69 -4.39 18.04
N THR A 203 12.93 -5.45 18.28
CA THR A 203 13.23 -6.77 17.72
C THR A 203 12.59 -7.03 16.34
N SER A 204 11.74 -6.16 15.82
CA SER A 204 11.10 -6.39 14.51
C SER A 204 11.05 -5.13 13.64
N VAL A 205 11.10 -5.33 12.32
CA VAL A 205 10.95 -4.27 11.31
C VAL A 205 9.45 -3.91 11.16
N LYS A 206 8.87 -3.40 12.23
CA LYS A 206 7.49 -2.93 12.25
C LYS A 206 7.45 -1.53 11.67
N ARG A 207 6.64 -1.31 10.66
CA ARG A 207 6.67 -0.06 9.87
C ARG A 207 5.57 0.91 10.25
N GLN A 208 4.35 0.43 10.59
CA GLN A 208 3.21 1.27 10.94
C GLN A 208 3.05 1.37 12.45
N ALA A 209 2.95 2.57 12.99
CA ALA A 209 2.74 2.82 14.40
C ALA A 209 1.26 3.08 14.74
N LEU A 210 0.77 2.55 15.87
CA LEU A 210 -0.60 2.75 16.35
C LEU A 210 -0.93 4.23 16.56
N GLU A 211 0.00 4.98 17.14
CA GLU A 211 -0.19 6.41 17.47
C GLU A 211 -0.36 7.26 16.21
N VAL A 212 0.36 6.89 15.13
CA VAL A 212 0.19 7.54 13.83
C VAL A 212 -1.17 7.23 13.24
N SER A 213 -1.58 5.96 13.26
CA SER A 213 -2.90 5.53 12.78
C SER A 213 -4.03 6.27 13.50
N ARG A 214 -3.94 6.41 14.83
CA ARG A 214 -4.89 7.20 15.63
C ARG A 214 -4.87 8.69 15.27
N SER A 215 -3.68 9.26 15.09
CA SER A 215 -3.52 10.66 14.70
C SER A 215 -4.15 10.93 13.32
N ILE A 216 -3.98 10.01 12.37
CA ILE A 216 -4.59 10.10 11.04
C ILE A 216 -6.12 10.05 11.18
N ALA A 217 -6.67 9.08 11.92
CA ALA A 217 -8.10 8.95 12.14
C ALA A 217 -8.72 10.23 12.73
N PHE A 218 -8.06 10.84 13.74
CA PHE A 218 -8.50 12.11 14.31
C PHE A 218 -8.42 13.27 13.32
N ASN A 219 -7.33 13.41 12.59
CA ASN A 219 -7.14 14.45 11.58
C ASN A 219 -8.15 14.32 10.44
N HIS A 220 -8.48 13.08 10.05
CA HIS A 220 -9.49 12.78 9.03
C HIS A 220 -10.92 12.95 9.55
N LYS A 221 -11.09 13.33 10.82
CA LYS A 221 -12.41 13.54 11.44
C LYS A 221 -13.31 12.30 11.32
N LEU A 222 -12.71 11.12 11.46
CA LEU A 222 -13.43 9.86 11.41
C LEU A 222 -14.29 9.70 12.67
N ASP A 223 -15.39 8.99 12.51
CA ASP A 223 -16.20 8.52 13.62
C ASP A 223 -15.48 7.35 14.30
N MET A 224 -15.08 7.56 15.56
CA MET A 224 -14.33 6.55 16.31
C MET A 224 -15.13 5.28 16.63
N GLU A 225 -16.48 5.34 16.58
CA GLU A 225 -17.33 4.16 16.70
C GLU A 225 -17.28 3.28 15.44
N ASN A 226 -16.93 3.87 14.28
CA ASN A 226 -16.77 3.18 13.01
C ASN A 226 -15.28 3.03 12.61
N THR A 227 -14.36 3.21 13.55
CA THR A 227 -12.91 3.14 13.29
C THR A 227 -12.26 2.09 14.16
N PHE A 228 -11.62 1.10 13.53
CA PHE A 228 -10.94 0.01 14.22
C PHE A 228 -9.41 0.12 14.08
N PHE A 229 -8.72 -0.37 15.10
CA PHE A 229 -7.26 -0.44 15.14
C PHE A 229 -6.87 -1.88 15.47
N LEU A 230 -6.41 -2.62 14.46
CA LEU A 230 -5.99 -4.01 14.62
C LEU A 230 -4.47 -4.12 14.56
N GLN A 231 -3.91 -4.99 15.40
CA GLN A 231 -2.49 -5.27 15.35
C GLN A 231 -2.20 -6.34 14.29
N GLN A 232 -1.23 -6.09 13.42
CA GLN A 232 -0.74 -7.08 12.47
C GLN A 232 -0.02 -8.21 13.22
N ASN A 233 -0.17 -9.42 12.73
CA ASN A 233 0.44 -10.59 13.34
C ASN A 233 1.98 -10.52 13.26
N HIS A 234 2.64 -10.73 14.40
CA HIS A 234 4.10 -10.61 14.51
C HIS A 234 4.82 -11.67 13.68
N GLN A 235 4.31 -12.91 13.63
CA GLN A 235 4.89 -13.97 12.80
C GLN A 235 4.80 -13.60 11.32
N ALA A 236 3.69 -13.02 10.87
CA ALA A 236 3.53 -12.57 9.49
C ALA A 236 4.56 -11.48 9.14
N ILE A 237 4.81 -10.54 10.05
CA ILE A 237 5.83 -9.49 9.86
C ILE A 237 7.23 -10.10 9.77
N GLU A 238 7.57 -11.04 10.64
CA GLU A 238 8.89 -11.71 10.67
C GLU A 238 9.12 -12.57 9.42
N GLU A 239 8.08 -13.18 8.86
CA GLU A 239 8.13 -13.95 7.62
C GLU A 239 8.17 -13.08 6.35
N GLY A 240 8.01 -11.75 6.48
CA GLY A 240 8.16 -10.80 5.39
C GLY A 240 6.90 -10.04 4.96
N SER A 241 5.78 -10.20 5.68
CA SER A 241 4.59 -9.35 5.51
C SER A 241 4.82 -8.01 6.21
N PHE A 242 5.63 -7.18 5.61
CA PHE A 242 6.00 -5.86 6.16
C PHE A 242 4.87 -4.82 6.09
N HIS A 243 3.84 -5.08 5.30
CA HIS A 243 2.58 -4.34 5.23
C HIS A 243 1.40 -5.30 5.34
N ASN A 244 0.24 -4.79 5.78
CA ASN A 244 -0.96 -5.61 5.91
C ASN A 244 -1.56 -6.01 4.55
N ASP A 245 -1.41 -5.19 3.51
CA ASP A 245 -1.87 -5.48 2.15
C ASP A 245 -1.25 -6.74 1.51
N ILE A 246 -0.24 -7.34 2.15
CA ILE A 246 0.34 -8.64 1.74
C ILE A 246 -0.51 -9.81 2.26
N VAL A 247 -1.24 -9.64 3.36
CA VAL A 247 -1.97 -10.71 4.06
C VAL A 247 -3.46 -10.44 4.22
N SER A 248 -3.95 -9.28 3.79
CA SER A 248 -5.37 -8.96 3.73
C SER A 248 -5.67 -7.91 2.68
N LEU A 249 -6.90 -7.91 2.17
CA LEU A 249 -7.43 -6.90 1.28
C LEU A 249 -8.94 -6.75 1.46
N SER A 250 -9.48 -5.62 1.08
CA SER A 250 -10.92 -5.36 1.16
C SER A 250 -11.42 -4.52 0.01
N ASN A 251 -12.70 -4.68 -0.31
CA ASN A 251 -13.45 -3.77 -1.17
C ASN A 251 -14.93 -3.85 -0.81
N GLU A 252 -15.59 -2.70 -0.66
CA GLU A 252 -16.99 -2.59 -0.26
C GLU A 252 -17.34 -3.53 0.92
N ASN A 253 -18.21 -4.52 0.73
CA ASN A 253 -18.66 -5.44 1.78
C ASN A 253 -17.85 -6.74 1.90
N VAL A 254 -16.69 -6.82 1.25
CA VAL A 254 -15.83 -8.02 1.28
C VAL A 254 -14.51 -7.72 1.98
N LEU A 255 -14.13 -8.57 2.91
CA LEU A 255 -12.82 -8.64 3.54
C LEU A 255 -12.22 -10.03 3.31
N ILE A 256 -11.07 -10.10 2.67
CA ILE A 256 -10.29 -11.34 2.50
C ILE A 256 -9.03 -11.23 3.33
N ALA A 257 -8.75 -12.20 4.19
CA ALA A 257 -7.55 -12.19 5.00
C ALA A 257 -7.02 -13.59 5.27
N HIS A 258 -5.70 -13.71 5.37
CA HIS A 258 -5.09 -14.94 5.88
C HIS A 258 -5.35 -15.06 7.38
N GLU A 259 -5.53 -16.28 7.92
CA GLU A 259 -5.79 -16.52 9.36
C GLU A 259 -4.74 -15.90 10.29
N LYS A 260 -3.53 -15.64 9.77
CA LYS A 260 -2.41 -14.99 10.45
C LYS A 260 -2.22 -13.52 10.03
N ALA A 261 -3.24 -12.85 9.50
CA ALA A 261 -3.15 -11.43 9.18
C ALA A 261 -3.12 -10.57 10.45
N PHE A 262 -3.93 -10.92 11.44
CA PHE A 262 -4.13 -10.13 12.66
C PHE A 262 -3.64 -10.88 13.90
N GLN A 263 -3.06 -10.13 14.86
CA GLN A 263 -2.44 -10.69 16.07
C GLN A 263 -3.48 -11.19 17.08
N ASN A 264 -4.55 -10.43 17.30
CA ASN A 264 -5.54 -10.71 18.33
C ASN A 264 -6.86 -11.14 17.68
N LYS A 265 -7.21 -12.43 17.85
CA LYS A 265 -8.46 -12.98 17.31
C LYS A 265 -9.71 -12.42 18.00
N ASP A 266 -9.63 -12.06 19.28
CA ASP A 266 -10.79 -11.49 19.98
C ASP A 266 -11.12 -10.09 19.45
N ASP A 267 -10.13 -9.27 19.16
CA ASP A 267 -10.36 -7.94 18.57
C ASP A 267 -10.86 -8.06 17.12
N LEU A 268 -10.34 -9.00 16.36
CA LEU A 268 -10.87 -9.33 15.02
C LEU A 268 -12.33 -9.76 15.12
N ASN A 269 -12.67 -10.71 15.98
CA ASN A 269 -14.04 -11.22 16.12
C ASN A 269 -15.02 -10.13 16.58
N LYS A 270 -14.63 -9.24 17.50
CA LYS A 270 -15.44 -8.08 17.89
C LYS A 270 -15.75 -7.19 16.69
N MET A 271 -14.74 -6.88 15.89
CA MET A 271 -14.91 -6.10 14.66
C MET A 271 -15.84 -6.81 13.67
N LEU A 272 -15.62 -8.10 13.39
CA LEU A 272 -16.45 -8.88 12.46
C LEU A 272 -17.92 -8.91 12.90
N ASN A 273 -18.21 -9.16 14.18
CA ASN A 273 -19.57 -9.14 14.71
C ASN A 273 -20.26 -7.77 14.53
N ILE A 274 -19.53 -6.67 14.65
CA ILE A 274 -20.06 -5.32 14.39
C ILE A 274 -20.34 -5.15 12.90
N LEU A 275 -19.42 -5.54 12.03
CA LEU A 275 -19.58 -5.44 10.58
C LEU A 275 -20.78 -6.27 10.09
N GLU A 276 -20.89 -7.52 10.54
CA GLU A 276 -22.03 -8.41 10.23
C GLU A 276 -23.37 -7.82 10.67
N SER A 277 -23.39 -7.11 11.80
CA SER A 277 -24.61 -6.48 12.32
C SER A 277 -25.01 -5.16 11.61
N LYS A 278 -24.08 -4.53 10.90
CA LYS A 278 -24.22 -3.18 10.34
C LYS A 278 -24.21 -3.13 8.82
N ILE A 279 -23.60 -4.12 8.18
CA ILE A 279 -23.43 -4.15 6.72
C ILE A 279 -24.16 -5.38 6.16
N ASP A 280 -25.21 -5.13 5.41
CA ASP A 280 -25.94 -6.20 4.71
C ASP A 280 -25.02 -6.96 3.77
N ASN A 281 -25.09 -8.28 3.78
CA ASN A 281 -24.26 -9.17 2.96
C ASN A 281 -22.75 -8.99 3.14
N PHE A 282 -22.30 -8.58 4.32
CA PHE A 282 -20.89 -8.57 4.65
C PHE A 282 -20.30 -9.98 4.51
N GLN A 283 -19.14 -10.08 3.87
CA GLN A 283 -18.43 -11.34 3.65
C GLN A 283 -17.01 -11.24 4.22
N TYR A 284 -16.73 -12.09 5.20
CA TYR A 284 -15.36 -12.34 5.65
C TYR A 284 -14.88 -13.67 5.08
N ILE A 285 -13.84 -13.64 4.27
CA ILE A 285 -13.25 -14.81 3.62
C ILE A 285 -11.88 -15.05 4.24
N GLU A 286 -11.80 -16.00 5.17
CA GLU A 286 -10.56 -16.38 5.79
C GLU A 286 -9.83 -17.44 4.94
N ILE A 287 -8.53 -17.21 4.69
CA ILE A 287 -7.63 -18.20 4.09
C ILE A 287 -6.90 -18.89 5.23
N SER A 288 -7.18 -20.17 5.44
CA SER A 288 -6.49 -20.95 6.46
C SER A 288 -5.05 -21.27 6.04
N ASN A 289 -4.14 -21.38 7.03
CA ASN A 289 -2.76 -21.78 6.78
C ASN A 289 -2.63 -23.22 6.21
N SER A 290 -3.67 -24.03 6.38
CA SER A 290 -3.75 -25.36 5.79
C SER A 290 -4.14 -25.33 4.31
N GLU A 291 -4.88 -24.32 3.85
CA GLU A 291 -5.21 -24.13 2.43
C GLU A 291 -4.04 -23.47 1.69
N ILE A 292 -3.58 -22.36 2.21
CA ILE A 292 -2.39 -21.67 1.68
C ILE A 292 -1.47 -21.31 2.84
N PRO A 293 -0.29 -21.90 2.96
CA PRO A 293 0.69 -21.53 3.99
C PRO A 293 1.05 -20.04 3.91
N LEU A 294 1.26 -19.41 5.06
CA LEU A 294 1.60 -17.98 5.15
C LEU A 294 2.78 -17.61 4.23
N LYS A 295 3.80 -18.45 4.15
CA LYS A 295 4.95 -18.26 3.27
C LYS A 295 4.54 -18.15 1.80
N ASP A 296 3.56 -18.92 1.37
CA ASP A 296 3.11 -18.93 -0.03
C ASP A 296 2.25 -17.69 -0.32
N ILE A 297 1.40 -17.24 0.62
CA ILE A 297 0.70 -15.95 0.53
C ILE A 297 1.69 -14.81 0.31
N ILE A 298 2.72 -14.75 1.17
CA ILE A 298 3.75 -13.69 1.11
C ILE A 298 4.55 -13.77 -0.19
N SER A 299 4.94 -14.97 -0.62
CA SER A 299 5.81 -15.14 -1.80
C SER A 299 5.08 -15.01 -3.13
N SER A 300 3.78 -15.35 -3.18
CA SER A 300 2.93 -15.21 -4.36
C SER A 300 2.35 -13.80 -4.53
N TYR A 301 2.35 -12.98 -3.47
CA TYR A 301 1.63 -11.71 -3.43
C TYR A 301 0.13 -11.85 -3.74
N LEU A 302 -0.48 -13.01 -3.42
CA LEU A 302 -1.89 -13.29 -3.69
C LEU A 302 -2.81 -12.19 -3.14
N LEU A 303 -2.59 -11.73 -1.91
CA LEU A 303 -3.39 -10.69 -1.28
C LEU A 303 -2.83 -9.26 -1.48
N ASN A 304 -1.58 -9.11 -1.93
CA ASN A 304 -1.07 -7.83 -2.44
C ASN A 304 -1.59 -7.58 -3.86
N SER A 305 -2.87 -7.74 -4.00
CA SER A 305 -3.67 -7.67 -5.22
C SER A 305 -4.67 -6.52 -5.11
N GLN A 306 -5.42 -6.30 -6.15
CA GLN A 306 -6.42 -5.23 -6.16
C GLN A 306 -7.81 -5.82 -6.36
N LEU A 307 -8.66 -5.73 -5.33
CA LEU A 307 -10.08 -6.08 -5.43
C LEU A 307 -10.84 -4.81 -5.83
N ILE A 308 -11.46 -4.82 -6.99
CA ILE A 308 -12.15 -3.67 -7.59
C ILE A 308 -13.63 -3.99 -7.82
N THR A 309 -14.46 -2.96 -7.94
CA THR A 309 -15.83 -3.07 -8.44
C THR A 309 -15.86 -2.55 -9.88
N ASN A 310 -16.15 -3.43 -10.84
CA ASN A 310 -16.20 -3.10 -12.26
C ASN A 310 -17.46 -2.30 -12.65
N SER A 311 -17.58 -1.92 -13.93
CA SER A 311 -18.72 -1.15 -14.44
C SER A 311 -20.07 -1.88 -14.37
N ASN A 312 -20.08 -3.19 -14.18
CA ASN A 312 -21.27 -4.02 -14.02
C ASN A 312 -21.67 -4.20 -12.54
N ASN A 313 -21.00 -3.54 -11.60
CA ASN A 313 -21.11 -3.73 -10.15
C ASN A 313 -20.71 -5.15 -9.69
N GLU A 314 -19.78 -5.79 -10.39
CA GLU A 314 -19.21 -7.06 -10.02
C GLU A 314 -17.81 -6.85 -9.43
N MET A 315 -17.48 -7.56 -8.35
CA MET A 315 -16.12 -7.52 -7.81
C MET A 315 -15.17 -8.35 -8.67
N GLN A 316 -14.00 -7.77 -8.94
CA GLN A 316 -12.95 -8.43 -9.70
C GLN A 316 -11.61 -8.31 -8.99
N LEU A 317 -10.95 -9.45 -8.77
CA LEU A 317 -9.62 -9.51 -8.17
C LEU A 317 -8.56 -9.46 -9.28
N ILE A 318 -7.74 -8.43 -9.26
CA ILE A 318 -6.61 -8.23 -10.18
C ILE A 318 -5.35 -8.75 -9.51
N LEU A 319 -4.81 -9.83 -10.03
CA LEU A 319 -3.73 -10.61 -9.42
C LEU A 319 -2.40 -10.42 -10.13
N PRO A 320 -1.27 -10.49 -9.40
CA PRO A 320 0.04 -10.65 -10.01
C PRO A 320 0.13 -11.99 -10.79
N GLU A 321 0.88 -11.99 -11.89
CA GLU A 321 1.04 -13.19 -12.72
C GLU A 321 1.80 -14.31 -11.98
N GLU A 322 2.62 -13.96 -11.01
CA GLU A 322 3.41 -14.84 -10.16
C GLU A 322 2.54 -15.82 -9.35
N VAL A 323 1.30 -15.45 -9.03
CA VAL A 323 0.33 -16.34 -8.34
C VAL A 323 0.15 -17.67 -9.06
N LYS A 324 0.26 -17.69 -10.40
CA LYS A 324 0.17 -18.92 -11.22
C LYS A 324 1.23 -19.97 -10.91
N GLN A 325 2.33 -19.58 -10.26
CA GLN A 325 3.42 -20.50 -9.89
C GLN A 325 3.10 -21.30 -8.62
N TYR A 326 1.99 -20.98 -7.93
CA TYR A 326 1.58 -21.58 -6.66
C TYR A 326 0.25 -22.34 -6.83
N GLU A 327 0.32 -23.69 -6.88
CA GLU A 327 -0.86 -24.55 -7.09
C GLU A 327 -1.93 -24.36 -6.00
N ASN A 328 -1.51 -24.19 -4.74
CA ASN A 328 -2.43 -23.94 -3.63
C ASN A 328 -3.19 -22.61 -3.79
N CYS A 329 -2.51 -21.55 -4.26
CA CYS A 329 -3.16 -20.28 -4.57
C CYS A 329 -4.18 -20.43 -5.71
N MET A 330 -3.81 -21.14 -6.78
CA MET A 330 -4.71 -21.39 -7.91
C MET A 330 -5.93 -22.24 -7.49
N SER A 331 -5.71 -23.28 -6.69
CA SER A 331 -6.79 -24.10 -6.15
C SER A 331 -7.75 -23.32 -5.26
N TRP A 332 -7.22 -22.39 -4.44
CA TRP A 332 -8.03 -21.50 -3.62
C TRP A 332 -8.84 -20.51 -4.47
N LEU A 333 -8.24 -19.94 -5.52
CA LEU A 333 -8.96 -19.05 -6.45
C LEU A 333 -10.10 -19.75 -7.17
N ASP A 334 -9.96 -21.02 -7.51
CA ASP A 334 -11.05 -21.80 -8.10
C ASP A 334 -12.18 -22.08 -7.08
N LYS A 335 -11.85 -22.26 -5.80
CA LYS A 335 -12.85 -22.31 -4.72
C LYS A 335 -13.54 -20.96 -4.52
N LEU A 336 -12.81 -19.86 -4.57
CA LEU A 336 -13.37 -18.52 -4.41
C LEU A 336 -14.51 -18.25 -5.37
N LYS A 337 -14.40 -18.69 -6.63
CA LYS A 337 -15.49 -18.62 -7.63
C LYS A 337 -16.76 -19.37 -7.23
N GLN A 338 -16.61 -20.41 -6.38
CA GLN A 338 -17.76 -21.22 -5.93
C GLN A 338 -18.38 -20.66 -4.64
N ILE A 339 -17.57 -19.99 -3.82
CA ILE A 339 -18.00 -19.40 -2.54
C ILE A 339 -18.68 -18.05 -2.75
N SER A 340 -18.23 -17.30 -3.75
CA SER A 340 -18.73 -15.95 -4.04
C SER A 340 -19.01 -15.83 -5.52
N ASP A 341 -20.30 -15.90 -5.91
CA ASP A 341 -20.73 -15.55 -7.27
C ASP A 341 -20.38 -14.10 -7.65
N ALA A 342 -19.97 -13.30 -6.66
CA ALA A 342 -19.68 -11.88 -6.80
C ALA A 342 -18.22 -11.58 -7.18
N VAL A 343 -17.28 -12.52 -7.04
CA VAL A 343 -15.84 -12.22 -7.27
C VAL A 343 -15.29 -13.04 -8.43
N SER A 344 -14.95 -12.37 -9.53
CA SER A 344 -14.13 -12.91 -10.61
C SER A 344 -12.65 -12.55 -10.42
N TYR A 345 -11.74 -13.16 -11.17
CA TYR A 345 -10.33 -12.76 -11.12
C TYR A 345 -9.65 -12.72 -12.49
N THR A 346 -8.60 -11.88 -12.61
CA THR A 346 -7.70 -11.82 -13.76
C THR A 346 -6.26 -11.62 -13.31
N HIS A 347 -5.30 -12.07 -14.13
CA HIS A 347 -3.89 -11.94 -13.83
C HIS A 347 -3.24 -10.85 -14.68
N LEU A 348 -2.43 -10.01 -14.05
CA LEU A 348 -1.60 -9.03 -14.72
C LEU A 348 -0.13 -9.22 -14.31
N ARG A 349 0.77 -8.91 -15.23
CA ARG A 349 2.20 -8.93 -14.91
C ARG A 349 2.52 -7.79 -13.95
N ALA A 350 3.11 -8.13 -12.79
CA ALA A 350 3.48 -7.15 -11.79
C ALA A 350 4.72 -6.35 -12.21
N HIS A 351 4.83 -5.13 -11.71
CA HIS A 351 5.98 -4.25 -11.98
C HIS A 351 7.31 -4.71 -11.35
N GLU A 352 7.25 -5.67 -10.44
CA GLU A 352 8.38 -6.04 -9.59
C GLU A 352 9.34 -7.06 -10.21
N THR A 353 9.00 -7.61 -11.37
CA THR A 353 9.70 -8.76 -11.97
C THR A 353 10.61 -8.41 -13.14
N ILE A 354 11.10 -7.16 -13.21
CA ILE A 354 12.07 -6.78 -14.25
C ILE A 354 13.34 -6.24 -13.64
#